data_402a095ae4dadcf2ea5c3712388f4353
#
_entry.id   402a095ae4dadcf2ea5c3712388f4353
#
_cell.length_a   1.000
_cell.length_b   1.000
_cell.length_c   1.000
_cell.angle_alpha   90.00
_cell.angle_beta   90.00
_cell.angle_gamma   90.00
#
_symmetry.space_group_name_H-M   'P 1'
#
loop_
_entity.id
_entity.type
_entity.pdbx_description
1 polymer ?
#
loop_
_entity_poly.entity_id
_entity_poly.type
_entity_poly.pdbx_seq_one_letter_code
_entity_poly.pdbx_strand_id
1 'polypeptide(L)'
;MSPTRDLLYASGVVMSGDTLHVIVAHLPSRRGGEQLSRPFRRVVAEKICAVADSVRAVAAAAKIIVAGDFNDYAKSESVRLVCADGFTDVSAEAVGQNGARATYKYHGEWRSLDHILVSTSLLPSVRSCRVHDARFLLTDDPKYGGVQPHRNYLGPRWLDGFSDHLPLVAEFALDE
;
A
#
# COMPACT_ATOMS: atom_id res chain seq x y z
N MET A 1 -19.53 -8.86 -13.98
CA MET A 1 -18.25 -8.79 -13.23
C MET A 1 -17.91 -7.32 -13.04
N SER A 2 -17.65 -6.86 -11.82
CA SER A 2 -17.06 -5.54 -11.66
C SER A 2 -15.62 -5.60 -12.18
N PRO A 3 -15.19 -4.74 -13.11
CA PRO A 3 -13.85 -4.79 -13.65
C PRO A 3 -12.85 -4.50 -12.50
N THR A 4 -11.92 -5.41 -12.28
CA THR A 4 -10.74 -5.14 -11.45
C THR A 4 -9.71 -4.39 -12.30
N ARG A 5 -8.87 -3.57 -11.64
CA ARG A 5 -7.73 -2.94 -12.31
C ARG A 5 -6.65 -3.98 -12.57
N ASP A 6 -5.80 -3.71 -13.56
CA ASP A 6 -4.63 -4.52 -13.84
C ASP A 6 -3.58 -4.38 -12.74
N LEU A 7 -2.72 -5.40 -12.61
CA LEU A 7 -1.51 -5.33 -11.80
C LEU A 7 -0.38 -4.80 -12.68
N LEU A 8 0.39 -3.86 -12.16
CA LEU A 8 1.63 -3.45 -12.79
C LEU A 8 2.79 -4.27 -12.19
N TYR A 9 3.55 -4.94 -13.04
CA TYR A 9 4.77 -5.62 -12.64
C TYR A 9 5.98 -4.97 -13.30
N ALA A 10 7.02 -4.74 -12.51
CA ALA A 10 8.31 -4.27 -12.98
C ALA A 10 9.43 -5.04 -12.28
N SER A 11 10.55 -5.22 -12.97
CA SER A 11 11.78 -5.75 -12.37
C SER A 11 13.00 -5.00 -12.88
N GLY A 12 14.02 -4.92 -12.04
CA GLY A 12 15.26 -4.24 -12.40
C GLY A 12 16.41 -4.63 -11.46
N VAL A 13 17.62 -4.51 -11.97
CA VAL A 13 18.83 -4.73 -11.18
C VAL A 13 19.17 -3.44 -10.44
N VAL A 14 19.39 -3.52 -9.14
CA VAL A 14 19.83 -2.41 -8.29
C VAL A 14 21.36 -2.41 -8.15
N MET A 15 21.91 -1.36 -7.52
CA MET A 15 23.37 -1.16 -7.44
C MET A 15 24.11 -2.30 -6.74
N SER A 16 23.48 -3.01 -5.81
CA SER A 16 24.02 -4.21 -5.17
C SER A 16 24.14 -5.44 -6.11
N GLY A 17 23.67 -5.34 -7.35
CA GLY A 17 23.58 -6.48 -8.28
C GLY A 17 22.33 -7.34 -8.10
N ASP A 18 21.53 -7.10 -7.06
CA ASP A 18 20.28 -7.80 -6.85
C ASP A 18 19.19 -7.41 -7.85
N THR A 19 18.36 -8.38 -8.21
CA THR A 19 17.14 -8.08 -8.97
C THR A 19 15.98 -7.81 -7.99
N LEU A 20 15.41 -6.62 -8.08
CA LEU A 20 14.20 -6.24 -7.36
C LEU A 20 12.98 -6.43 -8.26
N HIS A 21 11.94 -7.05 -7.72
CA HIS A 21 10.65 -7.24 -8.38
C HIS A 21 9.60 -6.41 -7.66
N VAL A 22 8.84 -5.59 -8.39
CA VAL A 22 7.81 -4.71 -7.82
C VAL A 22 6.47 -5.02 -8.46
N ILE A 23 5.48 -5.33 -7.64
CA ILE A 23 4.08 -5.52 -8.03
C ILE A 23 3.28 -4.37 -7.46
N VAL A 24 2.66 -3.55 -8.31
CA VAL A 24 1.80 -2.44 -7.88
C VAL A 24 0.35 -2.81 -8.13
N ALA A 25 -0.48 -2.61 -7.11
CA ALA A 25 -1.88 -2.97 -7.13
C ALA A 25 -2.77 -1.82 -6.64
N HIS A 26 -3.95 -1.67 -7.23
CA HIS A 26 -5.01 -0.84 -6.68
C HIS A 26 -6.29 -1.67 -6.61
N LEU A 27 -6.60 -2.21 -5.45
CA LEU A 27 -7.72 -3.11 -5.24
C LEU A 27 -9.07 -2.37 -5.30
N PRO A 28 -10.16 -3.08 -5.60
CA PRO A 28 -11.50 -2.48 -5.67
C PRO A 28 -11.89 -1.74 -4.40
N SER A 29 -12.39 -0.51 -4.57
CA SER A 29 -12.84 0.35 -3.49
C SER A 29 -13.96 -0.28 -2.65
N ARG A 30 -14.06 0.12 -1.40
CA ARG A 30 -15.17 -0.25 -0.48
C ARG A 30 -16.47 0.52 -0.79
N ARG A 31 -16.48 1.36 -1.82
CA ARG A 31 -17.66 2.12 -2.27
C ARG A 31 -18.79 1.18 -2.65
N GLY A 32 -19.99 1.43 -2.14
CA GLY A 32 -21.15 0.54 -2.33
C GLY A 32 -21.29 -0.56 -1.28
N GLY A 33 -20.34 -0.68 -0.37
CA GLY A 33 -20.35 -1.63 0.74
C GLY A 33 -19.13 -2.56 0.75
N GLU A 34 -18.59 -2.74 1.92
CA GLU A 34 -17.40 -3.57 2.13
C GLU A 34 -17.65 -5.03 1.75
N GLN A 35 -18.78 -5.60 2.17
CA GLN A 35 -19.12 -7.00 1.90
C GLN A 35 -19.29 -7.29 0.41
N LEU A 36 -19.85 -6.35 -0.36
CA LEU A 36 -20.06 -6.50 -1.80
C LEU A 36 -18.75 -6.45 -2.59
N SER A 37 -17.80 -5.64 -2.15
CA SER A 37 -16.51 -5.45 -2.83
C SER A 37 -15.41 -6.43 -2.37
N ARG A 38 -15.56 -7.04 -1.19
CA ARG A 38 -14.60 -7.97 -0.61
C ARG A 38 -14.19 -9.14 -1.51
N PRO A 39 -15.12 -9.86 -2.19
CA PRO A 39 -14.73 -10.96 -3.09
C PRO A 39 -13.83 -10.51 -4.23
N PHE A 40 -14.01 -9.29 -4.72
CA PHE A 40 -13.18 -8.75 -5.81
C PHE A 40 -11.77 -8.40 -5.33
N ARG A 41 -11.63 -7.87 -4.10
CA ARG A 41 -10.30 -7.63 -3.50
C ARG A 41 -9.57 -8.93 -3.27
N ARG A 42 -10.27 -9.99 -2.82
CA ARG A 42 -9.70 -11.32 -2.69
C ARG A 42 -9.13 -11.85 -4.02
N VAL A 43 -9.90 -11.76 -5.12
CA VAL A 43 -9.43 -12.18 -6.46
C VAL A 43 -8.15 -11.45 -6.87
N VAL A 44 -8.03 -10.14 -6.57
CA VAL A 44 -6.81 -9.38 -6.88
C VAL A 44 -5.65 -9.86 -6.01
N ALA A 45 -5.88 -10.12 -4.71
CA ALA A 45 -4.85 -10.67 -3.82
C ALA A 45 -4.37 -12.05 -4.29
N GLU A 46 -5.27 -12.93 -4.72
CA GLU A 46 -4.91 -14.23 -5.32
C GLU A 46 -4.05 -14.07 -6.59
N LYS A 47 -4.34 -13.07 -7.42
CA LYS A 47 -3.51 -12.74 -8.59
C LYS A 47 -2.12 -12.21 -8.20
N ILE A 48 -2.03 -11.40 -7.14
CA ILE A 48 -0.74 -10.92 -6.61
C ILE A 48 0.13 -12.14 -6.22
N CYS A 49 -0.44 -13.09 -5.46
CA CYS A 49 0.25 -14.32 -5.08
C CYS A 49 0.70 -15.12 -6.31
N ALA A 50 -0.16 -15.31 -7.30
CA ALA A 50 0.18 -16.03 -8.52
C ALA A 50 1.32 -15.38 -9.33
N VAL A 51 1.38 -14.04 -9.37
CA VAL A 51 2.50 -13.32 -9.99
C VAL A 51 3.78 -13.53 -9.18
N ALA A 52 3.71 -13.43 -7.84
CA ALA A 52 4.84 -13.66 -6.96
C ALA A 52 5.37 -15.10 -7.07
N ASP A 53 4.49 -16.10 -7.15
CA ASP A 53 4.85 -17.50 -7.35
C ASP A 53 5.55 -17.75 -8.68
N SER A 54 5.10 -17.07 -9.74
CA SER A 54 5.76 -17.13 -11.05
C SER A 54 7.19 -16.59 -10.99
N VAL A 55 7.42 -15.52 -10.21
CA VAL A 55 8.76 -14.98 -9.98
C VAL A 55 9.61 -15.94 -9.15
N ARG A 56 9.06 -16.50 -8.07
CA ARG A 56 9.74 -17.47 -7.19
C ARG A 56 10.08 -18.78 -7.90
N ALA A 57 9.27 -19.20 -8.87
CA ALA A 57 9.55 -20.38 -9.69
C ALA A 57 10.85 -20.24 -10.50
N VAL A 58 11.27 -19.02 -10.83
CA VAL A 58 12.53 -18.71 -11.52
C VAL A 58 13.64 -18.44 -10.53
N ALA A 59 13.36 -17.74 -9.43
CA ALA A 59 14.32 -17.38 -8.40
C ALA A 59 13.68 -17.53 -7.01
N ALA A 60 13.93 -18.67 -6.35
CA ALA A 60 13.30 -19.02 -5.07
C ALA A 60 13.47 -17.94 -3.97
N ALA A 61 14.62 -17.26 -3.95
CA ALA A 61 14.93 -16.16 -3.03
C ALA A 61 14.70 -14.78 -3.63
N ALA A 62 13.77 -14.64 -4.59
CA ALA A 62 13.49 -13.37 -5.24
C ALA A 62 13.11 -12.28 -4.22
N LYS A 63 13.69 -11.09 -4.39
CA LYS A 63 13.38 -9.88 -3.61
C LYS A 63 12.16 -9.19 -4.22
N ILE A 64 10.99 -9.36 -3.60
CA ILE A 64 9.71 -8.90 -4.13
C ILE A 64 9.09 -7.85 -3.20
N ILE A 65 8.62 -6.76 -3.78
CA ILE A 65 7.80 -5.73 -3.12
C ILE A 65 6.40 -5.78 -3.75
N VAL A 66 5.37 -5.81 -2.92
CA VAL A 66 3.99 -5.57 -3.33
C VAL A 66 3.55 -4.26 -2.69
N ALA A 67 3.11 -3.29 -3.49
CA ALA A 67 2.73 -1.97 -2.98
C ALA A 67 1.46 -1.45 -3.62
N GLY A 68 0.73 -0.58 -2.90
CA GLY A 68 -0.40 0.16 -3.44
C GLY A 68 -1.59 0.28 -2.50
N ASP A 69 -2.69 0.79 -3.04
CA ASP A 69 -3.97 0.93 -2.32
C ASP A 69 -4.74 -0.40 -2.36
N PHE A 70 -4.74 -1.09 -1.23
CA PHE A 70 -5.50 -2.34 -1.05
C PHE A 70 -6.97 -2.10 -0.76
N ASN A 71 -7.37 -0.86 -0.43
CA ASN A 71 -8.71 -0.54 0.04
C ASN A 71 -9.18 -1.45 1.20
N ASP A 72 -8.23 -2.00 1.93
CA ASP A 72 -8.41 -2.93 3.05
C ASP A 72 -7.38 -2.66 4.15
N TYR A 73 -7.64 -3.15 5.35
CA TYR A 73 -6.76 -3.02 6.51
C TYR A 73 -5.80 -4.21 6.60
N ALA A 74 -4.70 -4.07 7.34
CA ALA A 74 -3.71 -5.14 7.57
C ALA A 74 -4.34 -6.48 8.06
N LYS A 75 -5.45 -6.41 8.80
CA LYS A 75 -6.17 -7.61 9.28
C LYS A 75 -7.25 -8.12 8.32
N SER A 76 -7.47 -7.47 7.19
CA SER A 76 -8.47 -7.89 6.21
C SER A 76 -7.99 -9.10 5.40
N GLU A 77 -8.93 -9.82 4.80
CA GLU A 77 -8.68 -11.08 4.10
C GLU A 77 -7.66 -10.92 2.96
N SER A 78 -7.78 -9.85 2.15
CA SER A 78 -6.89 -9.61 1.01
C SER A 78 -5.43 -9.42 1.42
N VAL A 79 -5.15 -8.62 2.47
CA VAL A 79 -3.79 -8.40 2.98
C VAL A 79 -3.25 -9.66 3.64
N ARG A 80 -4.07 -10.33 4.48
CA ARG A 80 -3.69 -11.58 5.15
C ARG A 80 -3.39 -12.70 4.16
N LEU A 81 -4.07 -12.77 3.03
CA LEU A 81 -3.82 -13.75 1.99
C LEU A 81 -2.41 -13.56 1.40
N VAL A 82 -2.04 -12.33 1.06
CA VAL A 82 -0.69 -12.03 0.57
C VAL A 82 0.35 -12.29 1.65
N CYS A 83 0.07 -11.94 2.92
CA CYS A 83 0.99 -12.27 4.03
C CYS A 83 1.18 -13.79 4.21
N ALA A 84 0.11 -14.57 4.09
CA ALA A 84 0.18 -16.03 4.18
C ALA A 84 1.01 -16.66 3.04
N ASP A 85 1.14 -15.95 1.93
CA ASP A 85 1.98 -16.32 0.78
C ASP A 85 3.46 -15.92 0.94
N GLY A 86 3.95 -15.70 2.16
CA GLY A 86 5.36 -15.42 2.46
C GLY A 86 5.75 -13.95 2.33
N PHE A 87 4.79 -13.02 2.53
CA PHE A 87 5.05 -11.60 2.61
C PHE A 87 4.85 -11.07 4.03
N THR A 88 5.56 -9.99 4.35
CA THR A 88 5.39 -9.21 5.58
C THR A 88 4.91 -7.82 5.22
N ASP A 89 3.81 -7.37 5.82
CA ASP A 89 3.34 -5.99 5.71
C ASP A 89 4.20 -5.08 6.60
N VAL A 90 5.15 -4.38 6.01
CA VAL A 90 6.07 -3.49 6.72
C VAL A 90 5.45 -2.12 6.99
N SER A 91 4.29 -1.83 6.40
CA SER A 91 3.55 -0.58 6.59
C SER A 91 2.44 -0.67 7.64
N ALA A 92 2.17 -1.84 8.23
CA ALA A 92 1.04 -2.06 9.13
C ALA A 92 0.96 -1.07 10.30
N GLU A 93 2.11 -0.65 10.82
CA GLU A 93 2.24 0.30 11.93
C GLU A 93 2.82 1.67 11.49
N ALA A 94 2.83 1.95 10.18
CA ALA A 94 3.40 3.17 9.65
C ALA A 94 2.57 4.40 10.06
N VAL A 95 3.26 5.40 10.60
CA VAL A 95 2.69 6.69 10.99
C VAL A 95 3.53 7.83 10.43
N GLY A 96 2.96 9.03 10.39
CA GLY A 96 3.66 10.25 10.01
C GLY A 96 4.31 10.96 11.20
N GLN A 97 5.04 12.01 10.91
CA GLN A 97 5.75 12.86 11.90
C GLN A 97 5.03 14.18 12.17
N ASN A 98 4.08 14.57 11.30
CA ASN A 98 3.36 15.85 11.38
C ASN A 98 1.88 15.67 11.70
N GLY A 99 1.51 14.55 12.35
CA GLY A 99 0.17 14.30 12.87
C GLY A 99 -0.66 13.29 12.09
N ALA A 100 -0.19 12.79 10.93
CA ALA A 100 -0.84 11.67 10.25
C ALA A 100 -0.61 10.37 11.03
N ARG A 101 -1.67 9.59 11.21
CA ARG A 101 -1.60 8.29 11.90
C ARG A 101 -1.81 7.10 10.94
N ALA A 102 -2.09 7.38 9.68
CA ALA A 102 -2.24 6.44 8.60
C ALA A 102 -2.26 7.19 7.27
N THR A 103 -2.47 6.52 6.15
CA THR A 103 -2.43 7.13 4.81
C THR A 103 -3.71 7.85 4.42
N TYR A 104 -4.86 7.50 4.99
CA TYR A 104 -6.17 8.04 4.64
C TYR A 104 -6.95 8.51 5.87
N LYS A 105 -7.71 9.60 5.78
CA LYS A 105 -8.58 10.06 6.87
C LYS A 105 -10.03 10.19 6.39
N TYR A 106 -10.96 9.54 7.12
CA TYR A 106 -12.38 9.56 6.81
C TYR A 106 -13.23 9.70 8.08
N HIS A 107 -14.10 10.71 8.09
CA HIS A 107 -14.94 11.05 9.25
C HIS A 107 -14.15 11.17 10.56
N GLY A 108 -12.96 11.79 10.50
CA GLY A 108 -12.10 12.00 11.67
C GLY A 108 -11.19 10.82 12.01
N GLU A 109 -11.42 9.65 11.43
CA GLU A 109 -10.65 8.44 11.69
C GLU A 109 -9.55 8.24 10.66
N TRP A 110 -8.32 8.01 11.12
CA TRP A 110 -7.20 7.60 10.29
C TRP A 110 -7.30 6.12 9.93
N ARG A 111 -7.01 5.77 8.68
CA ARG A 111 -7.15 4.43 8.13
C ARG A 111 -5.94 4.08 7.26
N SER A 112 -5.30 2.94 7.54
CA SER A 112 -4.24 2.38 6.70
C SER A 112 -4.88 1.50 5.64
N LEU A 113 -5.04 2.03 4.43
CA LEU A 113 -5.60 1.34 3.26
C LEU A 113 -4.53 1.01 2.22
N ASP A 114 -3.41 1.72 2.30
CA ASP A 114 -2.23 1.53 1.45
C ASP A 114 -1.24 0.64 2.19
N HIS A 115 -0.60 -0.27 1.46
CA HIS A 115 0.33 -1.23 2.04
C HIS A 115 1.60 -1.36 1.22
N ILE A 116 2.70 -1.65 1.91
CA ILE A 116 3.96 -2.13 1.36
C ILE A 116 4.25 -3.48 2.02
N LEU A 117 4.18 -4.54 1.21
CA LEU A 117 4.48 -5.89 1.66
C LEU A 117 5.77 -6.36 0.97
N VAL A 118 6.64 -7.01 1.72
CA VAL A 118 7.93 -7.48 1.21
C VAL A 118 8.07 -8.99 1.38
N SER A 119 8.73 -9.64 0.42
CA SER A 119 9.05 -11.07 0.52
C SER A 119 9.98 -11.34 1.71
N THR A 120 9.93 -12.56 2.24
CA THR A 120 10.81 -13.01 3.34
C THR A 120 12.29 -12.79 3.02
N SER A 121 12.71 -12.94 1.75
CA SER A 121 14.08 -12.69 1.29
C SER A 121 14.50 -11.22 1.34
N LEU A 122 13.56 -10.28 1.21
CA LEU A 122 13.84 -8.85 1.26
C LEU A 122 13.68 -8.26 2.67
N LEU A 123 12.95 -8.93 3.55
CA LEU A 123 12.62 -8.44 4.89
C LEU A 123 13.84 -7.99 5.72
N PRO A 124 14.99 -8.72 5.71
CA PRO A 124 16.18 -8.29 6.47
C PRO A 124 16.75 -6.94 6.01
N SER A 125 16.51 -6.54 4.78
CA SER A 125 16.98 -5.28 4.21
C SER A 125 16.11 -4.07 4.58
N VAL A 126 14.93 -4.27 5.15
CA VAL A 126 14.03 -3.17 5.54
C VAL A 126 14.63 -2.40 6.72
N ARG A 127 14.75 -1.07 6.58
CA ARG A 127 15.25 -0.17 7.63
C ARG A 127 14.12 0.62 8.28
N SER A 128 13.21 1.14 7.48
CA SER A 128 12.05 1.89 7.99
C SER A 128 10.87 1.81 7.04
N CYS A 129 9.66 2.02 7.56
CA CYS A 129 8.48 2.31 6.77
C CYS A 129 7.64 3.37 7.51
N ARG A 130 7.24 4.42 6.83
CA ARG A 130 6.48 5.52 7.43
C ARG A 130 5.49 6.14 6.45
N VAL A 131 4.50 6.81 6.98
CA VAL A 131 3.65 7.72 6.21
C VAL A 131 4.44 9.01 5.96
N HIS A 132 4.52 9.44 4.70
CA HIS A 132 5.13 10.71 4.35
C HIS A 132 4.07 11.81 4.44
N ASP A 133 4.07 12.51 5.56
CA ASP A 133 3.13 13.57 5.90
C ASP A 133 3.80 14.95 5.94
N ALA A 134 4.58 15.27 4.91
CA ALA A 134 5.16 16.61 4.78
C ALA A 134 4.05 17.68 4.87
N ARG A 135 4.33 18.81 5.50
CA ARG A 135 3.33 19.84 5.84
C ARG A 135 2.49 20.31 4.65
N PHE A 136 3.09 20.37 3.45
CA PHE A 136 2.37 20.78 2.24
C PHE A 136 1.33 19.73 1.78
N LEU A 137 1.47 18.46 2.20
CA LEU A 137 0.50 17.39 1.91
C LEU A 137 -0.67 17.36 2.90
N LEU A 138 -0.63 18.22 3.91
CA LEU A 138 -1.61 18.28 4.99
C LEU A 138 -2.39 19.60 4.96
N THR A 139 -3.60 19.55 5.46
CA THR A 139 -4.41 20.71 5.83
C THR A 139 -5.10 20.45 7.17
N ASP A 140 -5.54 21.51 7.84
CA ASP A 140 -6.33 21.37 9.07
C ASP A 140 -7.66 20.66 8.78
N ASP A 141 -8.12 19.89 9.76
CA ASP A 141 -9.46 19.28 9.74
C ASP A 141 -10.39 20.07 10.67
N PRO A 142 -11.12 21.05 10.15
CA PRO A 142 -11.94 21.93 10.99
C PRO A 142 -13.14 21.23 11.61
N LYS A 143 -13.52 20.08 11.07
CA LYS A 143 -14.69 19.32 11.56
C LYS A 143 -14.35 18.33 12.67
N TYR A 144 -13.23 17.62 12.53
CA TYR A 144 -12.86 16.53 13.44
C TYR A 144 -11.58 16.82 14.22
N GLY A 145 -10.93 17.94 13.95
CA GLY A 145 -9.68 18.36 14.59
C GLY A 145 -8.42 17.70 14.04
N GLY A 146 -7.29 18.33 14.36
CA GLY A 146 -5.99 17.91 13.87
C GLY A 146 -5.82 18.12 12.38
N VAL A 147 -5.02 17.28 11.73
CA VAL A 147 -4.71 17.38 10.31
C VAL A 147 -5.39 16.28 9.50
N GLN A 148 -5.51 16.51 8.19
CA GLN A 148 -5.98 15.57 7.18
C GLN A 148 -5.16 15.72 5.90
N PRO A 149 -5.16 14.72 4.97
CA PRO A 149 -4.55 14.90 3.67
C PRO A 149 -5.13 16.12 2.95
N HIS A 150 -4.28 16.91 2.33
CA HIS A 150 -4.68 18.03 1.48
C HIS A 150 -5.16 17.47 0.14
N ARG A 151 -6.42 17.04 0.14
CA ARG A 151 -7.04 16.37 -1.01
C ARG A 151 -7.34 17.31 -2.15
N ASN A 152 -7.25 16.80 -3.36
CA ASN A 152 -7.56 17.56 -4.56
C ASN A 152 -9.08 17.70 -4.81
N TYR A 153 -9.91 16.74 -4.37
CA TYR A 153 -11.36 16.77 -4.50
C TYR A 153 -12.11 16.40 -3.22
N LEU A 154 -13.27 17.01 -3.02
CA LEU A 154 -14.29 16.57 -2.07
C LEU A 154 -15.63 16.44 -2.82
N GLY A 155 -16.00 15.21 -3.16
CA GLY A 155 -17.08 14.98 -4.12
C GLY A 155 -16.75 15.64 -5.47
N PRO A 156 -17.64 16.48 -6.05
CA PRO A 156 -17.38 17.18 -7.30
C PRO A 156 -16.54 18.46 -7.12
N ARG A 157 -16.31 18.92 -5.87
CA ARG A 157 -15.64 20.19 -5.61
C ARG A 157 -14.12 20.02 -5.64
N TRP A 158 -13.44 20.80 -6.46
CA TRP A 158 -11.99 20.96 -6.48
C TRP A 158 -11.51 21.75 -5.27
N LEU A 159 -10.44 21.28 -4.61
CA LEU A 159 -9.88 21.87 -3.39
C LEU A 159 -8.42 22.30 -3.53
N ASP A 160 -7.84 22.21 -4.73
CA ASP A 160 -6.46 22.62 -5.04
C ASP A 160 -5.37 21.88 -4.19
N GLY A 161 -5.68 20.69 -3.72
CA GLY A 161 -4.73 19.85 -3.00
C GLY A 161 -4.10 18.80 -3.90
N PHE A 162 -3.48 17.79 -3.28
CA PHE A 162 -2.69 16.77 -3.97
C PHE A 162 -3.42 15.43 -4.10
N SER A 163 -3.79 14.83 -2.97
CA SER A 163 -4.42 13.51 -2.91
C SER A 163 -5.21 13.37 -1.61
N ASP A 164 -6.18 12.49 -1.59
CA ASP A 164 -6.87 12.07 -0.36
C ASP A 164 -6.13 10.97 0.39
N HIS A 165 -5.05 10.42 -0.19
CA HIS A 165 -4.11 9.53 0.46
C HIS A 165 -2.73 10.18 0.62
N LEU A 166 -2.03 9.85 1.70
CA LEU A 166 -0.64 10.21 1.93
C LEU A 166 0.29 9.10 1.43
N PRO A 167 1.47 9.44 0.87
CA PRO A 167 2.42 8.43 0.42
C PRO A 167 2.97 7.59 1.59
N LEU A 168 3.22 6.30 1.32
CA LEU A 168 4.10 5.46 2.13
C LEU A 168 5.52 5.52 1.59
N VAL A 169 6.49 5.55 2.49
CA VAL A 169 7.92 5.48 2.17
C VAL A 169 8.55 4.36 2.97
N ALA A 170 9.12 3.39 2.26
CA ALA A 170 9.95 2.34 2.85
C ALA A 170 11.40 2.52 2.42
N GLU A 171 12.32 2.33 3.34
CA GLU A 171 13.76 2.44 3.13
C GLU A 171 14.40 1.05 3.26
N PHE A 172 15.26 0.72 2.32
CA PHE A 172 15.96 -0.56 2.28
C PHE A 172 17.48 -0.32 2.27
N ALA A 173 18.23 -1.13 3.02
CA ALA A 173 19.67 -1.27 2.82
C ALA A 173 19.91 -2.61 2.13
N LEU A 174 20.28 -2.54 0.87
CA LEU A 174 20.75 -3.69 0.11
C LEU A 174 22.28 -3.63 0.19
N ASP A 175 22.86 -4.62 0.90
CA ASP A 175 24.30 -4.67 1.09
C ASP A 175 25.00 -4.84 -0.28
N GLU A 176 26.16 -4.19 -0.44
CA GLU A 176 27.05 -4.32 -1.59
C GLU A 176 27.73 -5.69 -1.60
#